data_90374cd95f2b6bdbe8bbe8cbed3b2b53
#
_entry.id   90374cd95f2b6bdbe8bbe8cbed3b2b53
#
_cell.length_a   1.000
_cell.length_b   1.000
_cell.length_c   1.000
_cell.angle_alpha   90.00
_cell.angle_beta   90.00
_cell.angle_gamma   90.00
#
_symmetry.space_group_name_H-M   'P 1'
#
loop_
_entity.id
_entity.type
_entity.pdbx_description
1 polymer ?
#
loop_
_entity_poly.entity_id
_entity_poly.type
_entity_poly.pdbx_seq_one_letter_code
_entity_poly.pdbx_strand_id
1 'polypeptide(L)' 'MEEEKKYVTSDLYLTAYLKVKGYKFLVEKLKSKASFIFIQSPELLSVVNEYLTESGSCDPLNYANSIKNIKNLLYNI' A
#
# COMPACT_ATOMS: atom_id res chain seq x y z
N MET A 1 -25.77 -9.13 4.38
CA MET A 1 -24.36 -9.07 4.77
C MET A 1 -23.60 -8.27 3.73
N GLU A 2 -22.86 -7.28 4.19
CA GLU A 2 -22.15 -6.43 3.25
C GLU A 2 -20.80 -7.03 2.92
N GLU A 3 -20.47 -6.99 1.64
CA GLU A 3 -19.14 -7.41 1.21
C GLU A 3 -18.16 -6.28 1.44
N GLU A 4 -16.99 -6.63 1.93
CA GLU A 4 -15.92 -5.66 2.07
C GLU A 4 -15.40 -5.29 0.70
N LYS A 5 -15.26 -4.00 0.47
CA LYS A 5 -14.65 -3.53 -0.76
C LYS A 5 -13.14 -3.59 -0.62
N LYS A 6 -12.49 -3.84 -1.73
CA LYS A 6 -11.03 -3.94 -1.76
C LYS A 6 -10.46 -2.83 -2.62
N TYR A 7 -9.38 -2.27 -2.14
CA TYR A 7 -8.60 -1.29 -2.89
C TYR A 7 -7.36 -2.00 -3.40
N VAL A 8 -7.22 -2.09 -4.71
CA VAL A 8 -6.12 -2.84 -5.34
C VAL A 8 -5.22 -1.88 -6.09
N THR A 9 -3.92 -2.00 -5.87
CA THR A 9 -2.96 -1.15 -6.56
C THR A 9 -1.70 -1.96 -6.86
N SER A 10 -1.01 -1.60 -7.92
CA SER A 10 0.30 -2.16 -8.22
C SER A 10 1.42 -1.17 -7.91
N ASP A 11 1.09 -0.02 -7.35
CA ASP A 11 2.06 1.02 -7.03
C ASP A 11 2.75 0.70 -5.72
N LEU A 12 4.02 0.31 -5.81
CA LEU A 12 4.81 -0.06 -4.63
C LEU A 12 4.99 1.12 -3.68
N TYR A 13 5.17 2.31 -4.22
CA TYR A 13 5.44 3.49 -3.40
C TYR A 13 4.19 3.93 -2.65
N LEU A 14 3.03 3.84 -3.28
CA LEU A 14 1.77 4.10 -2.58
C LEU A 14 1.55 3.06 -1.48
N THR A 15 1.84 1.80 -1.78
CA THR A 15 1.71 0.74 -0.80
C THR A 15 2.60 0.99 0.41
N ALA A 16 3.84 1.43 0.18
CA ALA A 16 4.75 1.77 1.27
C ALA A 16 4.21 2.92 2.11
N TYR A 17 3.64 3.93 1.48
CA TYR A 17 3.05 5.05 2.19
C TYR A 17 1.90 4.60 3.09
N LEU A 18 1.01 3.76 2.53
CA LEU A 18 -0.11 3.24 3.30
C LEU A 18 0.36 2.35 4.46
N LYS A 19 1.42 1.58 4.24
CA LYS A 19 2.00 0.74 5.28
C LYS A 19 2.51 1.59 6.44
N VAL A 20 3.20 2.68 6.14
CA VAL A 20 3.71 3.60 7.18
C VAL A 20 2.54 4.20 7.97
N LYS A 21 1.42 4.44 7.31
CA LYS A 21 0.23 4.98 7.96
C LYS A 21 -0.55 3.92 8.76
N GLY A 22 -0.10 2.68 8.75
CA GLY A 22 -0.69 1.64 9.60
C GLY A 22 -1.67 0.71 8.91
N TYR A 23 -1.80 0.80 7.61
CA TYR A 23 -2.73 -0.07 6.86
C TYR A 23 -2.06 -1.38 6.49
N LYS A 24 -2.82 -2.46 6.59
CA LYS A 24 -2.34 -3.79 6.24
C LYS A 24 -2.77 -4.13 4.83
N PHE A 25 -2.01 -4.99 4.18
CA PHE A 25 -2.31 -5.39 2.82
C PHE A 25 -1.91 -6.84 2.57
N LEU A 26 -2.51 -7.41 1.53
CA LEU A 26 -2.14 -8.70 1.00
C LEU A 26 -1.45 -8.50 -0.34
N VAL A 27 -0.55 -9.40 -0.68
CA VAL A 27 0.14 -9.36 -1.97
C VAL A 27 -0.35 -10.52 -2.81
N GLU A 28 -0.71 -10.20 -4.06
CA GLU A 28 -1.06 -11.21 -5.04
C GLU A 28 -0.11 -11.06 -6.22
N LYS A 29 0.60 -12.12 -6.53
CA LYS A 29 1.56 -12.07 -7.62
C LYS A 29 1.15 -13.07 -8.70
N LEU A 30 0.85 -12.54 -9.88
CA LEU A 30 0.47 -13.33 -11.05
C LEU A 30 1.50 -13.09 -12.13
N LYS A 31 2.21 -14.15 -12.50
CA LYS A 31 3.28 -14.06 -13.49
C LYS A 31 4.31 -13.05 -13.03
N SER A 32 4.50 -11.98 -13.78
CA SER A 32 5.50 -10.95 -13.45
C SER A 32 4.89 -9.72 -12.77
N LYS A 33 3.58 -9.75 -12.50
CA LYS A 33 2.90 -8.59 -11.89
C LYS A 33 2.53 -8.86 -10.45
N ALA A 34 2.72 -7.87 -9.61
CA ALA A 34 2.31 -7.93 -8.22
C ALA A 34 1.22 -6.90 -7.97
N SER A 35 0.21 -7.30 -7.23
CA SER A 35 -0.87 -6.40 -6.81
C SER A 35 -0.93 -6.38 -5.30
N PHE A 36 -1.23 -5.21 -4.74
CA PHE A 36 -1.36 -5.02 -3.31
C PHE A 36 -2.83 -4.74 -3.01
N ILE A 37 -3.38 -5.49 -2.07
CA ILE A 37 -4.82 -5.48 -1.80
C ILE A 37 -5.06 -5.01 -0.38
N PHE A 38 -5.82 -3.92 -0.26
CA PHE A 38 -6.18 -3.32 1.03
C PHE A 38 -7.68 -3.44 1.23
N ILE A 39 -8.11 -3.41 2.48
CA ILE A 39 -9.53 -3.25 2.80
C ILE A 39 -9.87 -1.77 2.61
N GLN A 40 -10.79 -1.48 1.70
CA GLN A 40 -11.15 -0.10 1.40
C GLN A 40 -11.99 0.49 2.53
N SER A 41 -11.66 1.71 2.91
CA SER A 41 -12.40 2.47 3.92
C SER A 41 -12.31 3.95 3.55
N PRO A 42 -13.20 4.79 4.10
CA PRO A 42 -13.08 6.24 3.85
C PRO A 42 -11.74 6.78 4.32
N GLU A 43 -11.21 6.27 5.43
CA GLU A 43 -9.91 6.69 5.93
C GLU A 43 -8.79 6.33 4.97
N LEU A 44 -8.84 5.11 4.43
CA LEU A 44 -7.83 4.67 3.46
C LEU A 44 -7.86 5.56 2.22
N LEU A 45 -9.05 5.83 1.70
CA LEU A 45 -9.19 6.65 0.50
C LEU A 45 -8.69 8.07 0.73
N SER A 46 -8.89 8.59 1.94
CA SER A 46 -8.37 9.90 2.30
C SER A 46 -6.85 9.92 2.27
N VAL A 47 -6.22 8.88 2.80
CA VAL A 47 -4.76 8.79 2.82
C VAL A 47 -4.21 8.60 1.41
N VAL A 48 -4.90 7.82 0.57
CA VAL A 48 -4.52 7.68 -0.83
C VAL A 48 -4.56 9.03 -1.52
N ASN A 49 -5.60 9.82 -1.26
CA ASN A 49 -5.73 11.14 -1.86
C ASN A 49 -4.60 12.08 -1.42
N GLU A 50 -4.21 12.01 -0.14
CA GLU A 50 -3.06 12.77 0.35
C GLU A 50 -1.80 12.45 -0.45
N TYR A 51 -1.58 11.18 -0.69
CA TYR A 51 -0.42 10.74 -1.46
C TYR A 51 -0.47 11.27 -2.89
N LEU A 52 -1.63 11.13 -3.54
CA LEU A 52 -1.77 11.50 -4.94
C LEU A 52 -1.67 13.02 -5.14
N THR A 53 -2.08 13.80 -4.17
CA THR A 53 -2.03 15.26 -4.27
C THR A 53 -0.77 15.84 -3.63
N GLU A 54 0.13 14.98 -3.17
CA GLU A 54 1.39 15.39 -2.54
C GLU A 54 1.18 16.24 -1.30
N SER A 55 0.04 16.08 -0.64
CA SER A 55 -0.29 16.85 0.56
C SER A 55 -0.01 16.07 1.85
N GLY A 56 0.33 14.79 1.72
CA GLY A 56 0.61 13.96 2.89
C GLY A 56 2.06 14.02 3.30
N SER A 57 2.33 13.53 4.50
CA SER A 57 3.71 13.45 5.00
C SER A 57 3.88 12.19 5.84
N CYS A 58 5.10 11.72 5.93
CA CYS A 58 5.44 10.60 6.78
C CYS A 58 6.91 10.67 7.10
N ASP A 59 7.35 9.87 8.08
CA ASP A 59 8.75 9.81 8.42
C ASP A 59 9.56 9.24 7.26
N PRO A 60 10.55 9.97 6.72
CA PRO A 60 11.29 9.50 5.54
C PRO A 60 12.01 8.17 5.77
N LEU A 61 12.54 7.95 6.97
CA LEU A 61 13.25 6.71 7.26
C LEU A 61 12.29 5.52 7.28
N ASN A 62 11.14 5.69 7.93
CA ASN A 62 10.13 4.63 7.95
C ASN A 62 9.62 4.33 6.55
N TYR A 63 9.46 5.35 5.73
CA TYR A 63 9.02 5.18 4.35
C TYR A 63 10.06 4.39 3.56
N ALA A 64 11.34 4.76 3.66
CA ALA A 64 12.41 4.06 2.95
C ALA A 64 12.50 2.60 3.40
N ASN A 65 12.37 2.35 4.71
CA ASN A 65 12.39 0.99 5.24
C ASN A 65 11.21 0.18 4.73
N SER A 66 10.03 0.79 4.64
CA SER A 66 8.85 0.11 4.11
C SER A 66 9.03 -0.27 2.66
N ILE A 67 9.63 0.60 1.86
CA ILE A 67 9.93 0.28 0.46
C ILE A 67 10.85 -0.93 0.37
N LYS A 68 11.91 -0.95 1.17
CA LYS A 68 12.83 -2.08 1.21
C LYS A 68 12.13 -3.38 1.61
N ASN A 69 11.28 -3.30 2.63
CA ASN A 69 10.58 -4.47 3.14
C ASN A 69 9.65 -5.03 2.08
N ILE A 70 8.95 -4.17 1.35
CA ILE A 70 8.04 -4.62 0.31
C ILE A 70 8.81 -5.24 -0.85
N LYS A 71 9.94 -4.65 -1.24
CA LYS A 71 10.78 -5.22 -2.30
C LYS A 71 11.29 -6.61 -1.89
N ASN A 72 11.72 -6.76 -0.65
CA ASN A 72 12.16 -8.05 -0.15
C ASN A 72 11.03 -9.08 -0.16
N LEU A 73 9.84 -8.64 0.23
CA LEU A 73 8.67 -9.51 0.19
C LEU A 73 8.39 -10.01 -1.22
N LEU A 74 8.48 -9.12 -2.21
CA LEU A 74 8.24 -9.50 -3.60
C LEU A 74 9.28 -10.49 -4.12
N TYR A 75 10.51 -10.37 -3.66
CA TYR A 75 11.58 -11.31 -4.06
C TYR A 75 11.33 -12.71 -3.55
N ASN A 76 10.62 -12.86 -2.43
CA ASN A 76 10.45 -14.13 -1.75
C ASN A 76 9.13 -14.81 -2.05
N ILE A 77 8.36 -14.28 -2.97
CA ILE A 77 7.10 -14.92 -3.35
C ILE A 77 7.24 -15.66 -4.67
#